data_da3eef83120573de26b747255aae3b44
#
_entry.id   da3eef83120573de26b747255aae3b44
#
_cell.length_a   1.000
_cell.length_b   1.000
_cell.length_c   1.000
_cell.angle_alpha   90.00
_cell.angle_beta   90.00
_cell.angle_gamma   90.00
#
_symmetry.space_group_name_H-M   'P 1'
#
loop_
_entity.id
_entity.type
_entity.pdbx_description
1 polymer ?
#
loop_
_entity_poly.entity_id
_entity_poly.type
_entity_poly.pdbx_seq_one_letter_code
_entity_poly.pdbx_strand_id
1 'polypeptide(L)'
;MLYAIQKEGRKMPKKILIVDDDPDLVEAVTMILESKNYDVAAAYGGIEGLQKTKSENPDLIVLDVMMPDKDGYAVCKELKADPKLSKIPVLLLTAVVSKIATTRYTQQMGLETEADDYIDKPVEPEVLVKRIEALLAKG
;
A
#
# COMPACT_ATOMS: atom_id res chain seq x y z
N MET A 1 -6.33 21.76 22.99
CA MET A 1 -6.44 21.10 23.05
C MET A 1 -7.21 20.55 23.02
N LEU A 2 -7.55 20.70 23.02
CA LEU A 2 -8.38 19.97 22.98
C LEU A 2 -8.21 18.96 22.14
N TYR A 3 -7.74 19.11 21.22
CA TYR A 3 -7.46 18.19 20.43
C TYR A 3 -6.46 17.35 20.89
N ALA A 4 -5.59 17.85 21.57
CA ALA A 4 -4.62 17.04 22.14
C ALA A 4 -5.35 16.17 23.06
N ILE A 5 -6.39 16.65 23.64
CA ILE A 5 -7.05 15.89 24.54
C ILE A 5 -7.77 14.88 23.91
N GLN A 6 -8.28 15.09 22.80
CA GLN A 6 -8.89 14.09 22.19
C GLN A 6 -7.98 13.08 21.94
N LYS A 7 -6.75 13.36 22.00
CA LYS A 7 -5.84 12.39 21.75
C LYS A 7 -5.61 11.62 22.93
N GLU A 8 -6.09 12.03 24.06
CA GLU A 8 -5.93 11.26 25.17
C GLU A 8 -6.67 10.06 24.90
N GLY A 9 -6.06 8.99 24.87
CA GLY A 9 -6.67 7.77 24.60
C GLY A 9 -7.01 7.62 23.14
N ARG A 10 -6.70 8.60 22.30
CA ARG A 10 -6.99 8.53 20.94
C ARG A 10 -5.74 8.52 20.17
N LYS A 11 -5.58 7.60 19.27
CA LYS A 11 -4.38 7.51 18.49
C LYS A 11 -4.40 8.47 17.35
N MET A 12 -3.24 8.86 16.89
CA MET A 12 -3.11 9.64 15.69
C MET A 12 -3.63 8.81 14.54
N PRO A 13 -4.15 9.44 13.49
CA PRO A 13 -4.61 8.70 12.32
C PRO A 13 -3.48 7.88 11.74
N LYS A 14 -3.81 6.69 11.26
CA LYS A 14 -2.82 5.87 10.59
C LYS A 14 -2.52 6.46 9.23
N LYS A 15 -1.28 6.37 8.80
CA LYS A 15 -0.83 6.91 7.53
C LYS A 15 -0.69 5.80 6.51
N ILE A 16 -1.32 5.99 5.36
CA ILE A 16 -1.25 5.04 4.26
C ILE A 16 -0.47 5.69 3.13
N LEU A 17 0.53 4.99 2.59
CA LEU A 17 1.25 5.46 1.42
C LEU A 17 0.70 4.71 0.21
N ILE A 18 0.23 5.44 -0.81
CA ILE A 18 -0.26 4.85 -2.04
C ILE A 18 0.79 5.02 -3.11
N VAL A 19 1.22 3.93 -3.73
CA VAL A 19 2.24 3.95 -4.77
C VAL A 19 1.64 3.37 -6.04
N ASP A 20 1.38 4.22 -7.03
CA ASP A 20 0.81 3.79 -8.31
C ASP A 20 1.10 4.88 -9.33
N ASP A 21 1.44 4.53 -10.55
CA ASP A 21 1.76 5.51 -11.57
C ASP A 21 0.52 6.08 -12.26
N ASP A 22 -0.67 5.62 -11.88
CA ASP A 22 -1.93 6.14 -12.42
C ASP A 22 -2.45 7.22 -11.46
N PRO A 23 -2.36 8.51 -11.81
CA PRO A 23 -2.79 9.56 -10.90
C PRO A 23 -4.29 9.53 -10.61
N ASP A 24 -5.10 9.04 -11.54
CA ASP A 24 -6.55 8.98 -11.31
C ASP A 24 -6.86 7.95 -10.24
N LEU A 25 -6.18 6.81 -10.27
CA LEU A 25 -6.38 5.78 -9.26
C LEU A 25 -5.89 6.31 -7.91
N VAL A 26 -4.74 6.98 -7.89
CA VAL A 26 -4.20 7.53 -6.65
C VAL A 26 -5.20 8.51 -6.04
N GLU A 27 -5.78 9.39 -6.86
CA GLU A 27 -6.71 10.36 -6.36
C GLU A 27 -7.96 9.69 -5.81
N ALA A 28 -8.51 8.73 -6.53
CA ALA A 28 -9.72 8.04 -6.10
C ALA A 28 -9.49 7.28 -4.78
N VAL A 29 -8.38 6.56 -4.68
CA VAL A 29 -8.06 5.81 -3.47
C VAL A 29 -7.80 6.77 -2.30
N THR A 30 -7.13 7.88 -2.57
CA THR A 30 -6.86 8.87 -1.53
C THR A 30 -8.18 9.39 -0.95
N MET A 31 -9.15 9.71 -1.81
CA MET A 31 -10.44 10.22 -1.34
C MET A 31 -11.16 9.18 -0.49
N ILE A 32 -11.12 7.93 -0.89
CA ILE A 32 -11.77 6.86 -0.14
C ILE A 32 -11.12 6.75 1.25
N LEU A 33 -9.81 6.72 1.29
CA LEU A 33 -9.11 6.52 2.56
C LEU A 33 -9.23 7.73 3.49
N GLU A 34 -9.18 8.93 2.92
CA GLU A 34 -9.36 10.12 3.74
C GLU A 34 -10.76 10.17 4.33
N SER A 35 -11.77 9.66 3.61
CA SER A 35 -13.13 9.62 4.14
C SER A 35 -13.24 8.67 5.33
N LYS A 36 -12.26 7.77 5.48
CA LYS A 36 -12.23 6.84 6.61
C LYS A 36 -11.22 7.29 7.68
N ASN A 37 -10.82 8.54 7.61
CA ASN A 37 -9.94 9.16 8.59
C ASN A 37 -8.50 8.65 8.57
N TYR A 38 -8.04 8.14 7.44
CA TYR A 38 -6.64 7.82 7.28
C TYR A 38 -5.90 9.05 6.75
N ASP A 39 -4.64 9.16 7.11
CA ASP A 39 -3.76 10.17 6.57
C ASP A 39 -3.10 9.51 5.35
N VAL A 40 -3.03 10.20 4.22
CA VAL A 40 -2.58 9.59 2.98
C VAL A 40 -1.42 10.35 2.35
N ALA A 41 -0.38 9.62 1.95
CA ALA A 41 0.70 10.16 1.15
C ALA A 41 0.71 9.39 -0.16
N ALA A 42 1.22 9.99 -1.21
CA ALA A 42 1.20 9.37 -2.53
C ALA A 42 2.56 9.40 -3.20
N ALA A 43 2.86 8.36 -3.97
CA ALA A 43 4.03 8.30 -4.81
C ALA A 43 3.59 7.72 -6.17
N TYR A 44 4.21 8.18 -7.23
CA TYR A 44 3.77 7.85 -8.57
C TYR A 44 4.72 6.92 -9.33
N GLY A 45 5.55 6.22 -8.63
CA GLY A 45 6.46 5.25 -9.20
C GLY A 45 7.16 4.49 -8.10
N GLY A 46 7.83 3.40 -8.46
CA GLY A 46 8.46 2.54 -7.48
C GLY A 46 9.62 3.19 -6.75
N ILE A 47 10.43 3.98 -7.47
CA ILE A 47 11.57 4.65 -6.86
C ILE A 47 11.09 5.70 -5.88
N GLU A 48 10.10 6.50 -6.28
CA GLU A 48 9.53 7.51 -5.39
C GLU A 48 8.87 6.83 -4.21
N GLY A 49 8.24 5.68 -4.44
CA GLY A 49 7.60 4.91 -3.37
C GLY A 49 8.58 4.49 -2.30
N LEU A 50 9.77 4.03 -2.72
CA LEU A 50 10.80 3.65 -1.76
C LEU A 50 11.28 4.88 -0.98
N GLN A 51 11.48 6.01 -1.66
CA GLN A 51 11.92 7.22 -1.02
C GLN A 51 10.89 7.71 -0.01
N LYS A 52 9.62 7.70 -0.38
CA LYS A 52 8.58 8.18 0.51
C LYS A 52 8.31 7.24 1.66
N THR A 53 8.54 5.95 1.49
CA THR A 53 8.42 5.03 2.61
C THR A 53 9.38 5.46 3.72
N LYS A 54 10.59 5.86 3.33
CA LYS A 54 11.58 6.26 4.32
C LYS A 54 11.26 7.63 4.92
N SER A 55 10.77 8.56 4.12
CA SER A 55 10.53 9.91 4.61
C SER A 55 9.20 10.05 5.34
N GLU A 56 8.17 9.32 4.95
CA GLU A 56 6.84 9.45 5.53
C GLU A 56 6.56 8.45 6.64
N ASN A 57 7.33 7.38 6.69
CA ASN A 57 7.17 6.34 7.69
C ASN A 57 5.70 5.88 7.80
N PRO A 58 5.11 5.38 6.72
CA PRO A 58 3.70 5.02 6.75
C PRO A 58 3.42 3.78 7.60
N ASP A 59 2.17 3.62 7.98
CA ASP A 59 1.73 2.46 8.75
C ASP A 59 1.37 1.30 7.80
N LEU A 60 1.12 1.60 6.53
CA LEU A 60 0.78 0.57 5.54
C LEU A 60 1.05 1.15 4.15
N ILE A 61 1.45 0.32 3.21
CA ILE A 61 1.70 0.74 1.84
C ILE A 61 0.77 -0.02 0.91
N VAL A 62 0.04 0.73 0.07
CA VAL A 62 -0.75 0.17 -1.03
C VAL A 62 0.11 0.36 -2.27
N LEU A 63 0.52 -0.74 -2.90
CA LEU A 63 1.57 -0.72 -3.90
C LEU A 63 1.15 -1.40 -5.18
N ASP A 64 1.14 -0.66 -6.27
CA ASP A 64 0.83 -1.21 -7.58
C ASP A 64 1.99 -2.08 -8.05
N VAL A 65 1.67 -3.17 -8.73
CA VAL A 65 2.68 -4.08 -9.24
C VAL A 65 3.29 -3.55 -10.54
N MET A 66 2.44 -3.03 -11.44
CA MET A 66 2.91 -2.67 -12.78
C MET A 66 3.29 -1.21 -12.89
N MET A 67 4.54 -0.91 -12.68
CA MET A 67 5.06 0.45 -12.81
C MET A 67 6.30 0.44 -13.69
N PRO A 68 6.46 1.43 -14.56
CA PRO A 68 7.56 1.42 -15.54
C PRO A 68 8.96 1.55 -14.97
N ASP A 69 9.13 2.27 -13.89
CA ASP A 69 10.49 2.48 -13.36
C ASP A 69 10.97 1.33 -12.47
N LYS A 70 10.08 0.76 -11.67
CA LYS A 70 10.44 -0.36 -10.80
C LYS A 70 9.14 -1.00 -10.38
N ASP A 71 8.97 -2.27 -10.67
CA ASP A 71 7.70 -2.93 -10.38
C ASP A 71 7.48 -3.14 -8.89
N GLY A 72 6.23 -3.37 -8.53
CA GLY A 72 5.85 -3.47 -7.13
C GLY A 72 6.44 -4.67 -6.41
N TYR A 73 6.70 -5.77 -7.11
CA TYR A 73 7.32 -6.93 -6.47
C TYR A 73 8.76 -6.58 -6.07
N ALA A 74 9.47 -5.86 -6.94
CA ALA A 74 10.83 -5.44 -6.64
C ALA A 74 10.86 -4.46 -5.47
N VAL A 75 9.92 -3.51 -5.44
CA VAL A 75 9.81 -2.56 -4.34
C VAL A 75 9.54 -3.30 -3.04
N CYS A 76 8.59 -4.25 -3.06
CA CYS A 76 8.24 -5.02 -1.88
C CYS A 76 9.44 -5.79 -1.36
N LYS A 77 10.21 -6.40 -2.26
CA LYS A 77 11.38 -7.17 -1.87
C LYS A 77 12.39 -6.27 -1.16
N GLU A 78 12.62 -5.07 -1.69
CA GLU A 78 13.54 -4.14 -1.05
C GLU A 78 13.04 -3.69 0.32
N LEU A 79 11.74 -3.41 0.43
CA LEU A 79 11.18 -3.00 1.70
C LEU A 79 11.34 -4.09 2.75
N LYS A 80 11.06 -5.32 2.37
CA LYS A 80 11.12 -6.43 3.32
C LYS A 80 12.54 -6.85 3.66
N ALA A 81 13.51 -6.45 2.86
CA ALA A 81 14.91 -6.70 3.15
C ALA A 81 15.50 -5.65 4.11
N ASP A 82 14.82 -4.53 4.30
CA ASP A 82 15.33 -3.47 5.16
C ASP A 82 14.79 -3.68 6.58
N PRO A 83 15.64 -3.88 7.58
CA PRO A 83 15.17 -4.15 8.94
C PRO A 83 14.26 -3.07 9.51
N LYS A 84 14.43 -1.82 9.07
CA LYS A 84 13.61 -0.75 9.59
C LYS A 84 12.26 -0.69 8.92
N LEU A 85 12.13 -1.18 7.69
CA LEU A 85 10.91 -1.06 6.91
C LEU A 85 10.15 -2.38 6.79
N SER A 86 10.79 -3.49 7.14
CA SER A 86 10.23 -4.81 6.89
C SER A 86 8.91 -5.08 7.60
N LYS A 87 8.63 -4.35 8.67
CA LYS A 87 7.42 -4.58 9.43
C LYS A 87 6.22 -3.82 8.90
N ILE A 88 6.43 -2.90 7.96
CA ILE A 88 5.31 -2.15 7.38
C ILE A 88 4.53 -3.10 6.48
N PRO A 89 3.22 -3.27 6.71
CA PRO A 89 2.42 -4.14 5.84
C PRO A 89 2.36 -3.60 4.42
N VAL A 90 2.44 -4.48 3.44
CA VAL A 90 2.38 -4.13 2.03
C VAL A 90 1.20 -4.84 1.39
N LEU A 91 0.29 -4.06 0.81
CA LEU A 91 -0.87 -4.58 0.09
C LEU A 91 -0.62 -4.32 -1.38
N LEU A 92 -0.46 -5.36 -2.17
CA LEU A 92 -0.17 -5.21 -3.59
C LEU A 92 -1.47 -5.10 -4.40
N LEU A 93 -1.46 -4.21 -5.39
CA LEU A 93 -2.56 -4.10 -6.34
C LEU A 93 -2.12 -4.75 -7.63
N THR A 94 -2.82 -5.78 -8.07
CA THR A 94 -2.43 -6.54 -9.25
C THR A 94 -3.39 -6.28 -10.40
N ALA A 95 -2.88 -6.23 -11.61
CA ALA A 95 -3.72 -6.02 -12.77
C ALA A 95 -4.33 -7.34 -13.24
N VAL A 96 -5.61 -7.31 -13.58
CA VAL A 96 -6.26 -8.51 -14.08
C VAL A 96 -6.31 -8.39 -15.59
N VAL A 97 -5.17 -8.26 -16.22
CA VAL A 97 -5.10 -8.07 -17.65
C VAL A 97 -5.24 -9.41 -18.33
N SER A 98 -4.58 -10.43 -17.79
CA SER A 98 -4.66 -11.76 -18.35
C SER A 98 -4.55 -12.69 -17.15
N LYS A 99 -5.63 -13.38 -16.86
CA LYS A 99 -5.64 -14.22 -15.68
C LYS A 99 -4.59 -15.30 -15.73
N ILE A 100 -4.35 -15.87 -16.92
CA ILE A 100 -3.35 -16.92 -17.03
C ILE A 100 -1.96 -16.37 -16.82
N ALA A 101 -1.62 -15.27 -17.48
CA ALA A 101 -0.32 -14.66 -17.33
C ALA A 101 -0.13 -14.13 -15.92
N THR A 102 -1.19 -13.53 -15.36
CA THR A 102 -1.12 -12.98 -14.02
C THR A 102 -0.90 -14.09 -13.00
N THR A 103 -1.59 -15.21 -13.17
CA THR A 103 -1.46 -16.32 -12.24
C THR A 103 -0.05 -16.88 -12.27
N ARG A 104 0.50 -17.06 -13.47
CA ARG A 104 1.84 -17.60 -13.61
C ARG A 104 2.87 -16.65 -12.98
N TYR A 105 2.73 -15.37 -13.29
CA TYR A 105 3.63 -14.36 -12.77
C TYR A 105 3.54 -14.32 -11.24
N THR A 106 2.32 -14.32 -10.72
CA THR A 106 2.09 -14.25 -9.29
C THR A 106 2.63 -15.49 -8.58
N GLN A 107 2.46 -16.66 -9.16
CA GLN A 107 2.96 -17.88 -8.56
C GLN A 107 4.49 -17.85 -8.49
N GLN A 108 5.11 -17.41 -9.56
CA GLN A 108 6.56 -17.36 -9.59
C GLN A 108 7.11 -16.29 -8.67
N MET A 109 6.54 -15.09 -8.74
CA MET A 109 7.03 -13.99 -7.92
C MET A 109 6.52 -14.06 -6.49
N GLY A 110 5.33 -14.63 -6.31
CA GLY A 110 4.75 -14.74 -4.99
C GLY A 110 5.55 -15.59 -4.03
N LEU A 111 6.33 -16.52 -4.56
CA LEU A 111 7.17 -17.33 -3.69
C LEU A 111 8.33 -16.52 -3.15
N GLU A 112 8.65 -15.40 -3.83
CA GLU A 112 9.76 -14.56 -3.44
C GLU A 112 9.34 -13.25 -2.80
N THR A 113 8.08 -12.91 -2.89
CA THR A 113 7.63 -11.65 -2.31
C THR A 113 7.06 -11.91 -0.93
N GLU A 114 7.23 -10.97 -0.04
CA GLU A 114 6.73 -11.10 1.30
C GLU A 114 5.58 -10.12 1.52
N ALA A 115 4.84 -9.82 0.45
CA ALA A 115 3.68 -8.94 0.58
C ALA A 115 2.66 -9.56 1.53
N ASP A 116 1.97 -8.71 2.24
CA ASP A 116 1.04 -9.18 3.27
C ASP A 116 -0.34 -9.49 2.70
N ASP A 117 -0.70 -8.90 1.57
CA ASP A 117 -1.99 -9.19 0.93
C ASP A 117 -1.96 -8.71 -0.52
N TYR A 118 -2.96 -9.08 -1.29
CA TYR A 118 -3.09 -8.72 -2.69
C TYR A 118 -4.53 -8.38 -3.00
N ILE A 119 -4.76 -7.41 -3.87
CA ILE A 119 -6.08 -7.10 -4.39
C ILE A 119 -5.98 -6.94 -5.90
N ASP A 120 -6.88 -7.58 -6.64
CA ASP A 120 -6.91 -7.44 -8.08
C ASP A 120 -7.58 -6.14 -8.45
N LYS A 121 -7.09 -5.49 -9.50
CA LYS A 121 -7.77 -4.33 -10.06
C LYS A 121 -8.91 -4.82 -10.95
N PRO A 122 -10.01 -4.10 -11.07
CA PRO A 122 -10.24 -2.77 -10.50
C PRO A 122 -10.49 -2.82 -8.99
N VAL A 123 -10.03 -1.79 -8.30
CA VAL A 123 -10.08 -1.77 -6.85
C VAL A 123 -11.46 -1.35 -6.39
N GLU A 124 -12.11 -2.20 -5.61
CA GLU A 124 -13.41 -1.86 -5.06
C GLU A 124 -13.20 -1.21 -3.70
N PRO A 125 -13.82 -0.05 -3.46
CA PRO A 125 -13.56 0.71 -2.22
C PRO A 125 -13.78 -0.08 -0.95
N GLU A 126 -14.86 -0.83 -0.87
CA GLU A 126 -15.16 -1.57 0.35
C GLU A 126 -14.16 -2.68 0.61
N VAL A 127 -13.72 -3.35 -0.46
CA VAL A 127 -12.74 -4.42 -0.34
C VAL A 127 -11.41 -3.83 0.13
N LEU A 128 -10.99 -2.71 -0.48
CA LEU A 128 -9.75 -2.07 -0.12
C LEU A 128 -9.73 -1.68 1.35
N VAL A 129 -10.80 -1.02 1.81
CA VAL A 129 -10.86 -0.56 3.19
C VAL A 129 -10.81 -1.73 4.16
N LYS A 130 -11.54 -2.80 3.87
CA LYS A 130 -11.54 -3.97 4.75
C LYS A 130 -10.19 -4.64 4.83
N ARG A 131 -9.48 -4.72 3.69
CA ARG A 131 -8.15 -5.35 3.69
C ARG A 131 -7.16 -4.51 4.46
N ILE A 132 -7.24 -3.18 4.30
CA ILE A 132 -6.36 -2.27 5.04
C ILE A 132 -6.64 -2.40 6.53
N GLU A 133 -7.91 -2.40 6.93
CA GLU A 133 -8.26 -2.52 8.33
C GLU A 133 -7.74 -3.83 8.92
N ALA A 134 -7.86 -4.91 8.16
CA ALA A 134 -7.39 -6.22 8.63
C ALA A 134 -5.87 -6.23 8.81
N LEU A 135 -5.14 -5.62 7.88
CA LEU A 135 -3.69 -5.59 7.98
C LEU A 135 -3.21 -4.71 9.14
N LEU A 136 -3.87 -3.58 9.35
CA LEU A 136 -3.49 -2.68 10.43
C LEU A 136 -3.83 -3.29 11.80
N ALA A 137 -4.86 -4.11 11.86
CA ALA A 137 -5.25 -4.75 13.11
C ALA A 137 -4.24 -5.78 13.59
N LYS A 138 -3.45 -6.33 12.65
CA LYS A 138 -2.45 -7.32 13.05
C LYS A 138 -1.22 -6.67 13.66
N GLY A 139 -1.00 -5.42 13.34
CA GLY A 139 0.18 -4.69 13.83
C GLY A 139 -0.02 -4.08 15.20
#